data_9b12775f79d0e278077c50d7325ae6f0
#
_entry.id   9b12775f79d0e278077c50d7325ae6f0
#
_cell.length_a   1.000
_cell.length_b   1.000
_cell.length_c   1.000
_cell.angle_alpha   90.00
_cell.angle_beta   90.00
_cell.angle_gamma   90.00
#
_symmetry.space_group_name_H-M   'P 1'
#
loop_
_entity.id
_entity.type
_entity.pdbx_description
1 polymer ?
#
loop_
_entity_poly.entity_id
_entity_poly.type
_entity_poly.pdbx_seq_one_letter_code
_entity_poly.pdbx_strand_id
1 'polypeptide(L)'
;MPADSGDRVSRRTALAGISALFLAGCERLGFLAANAPAVFGSYKRYANIPYGPEPQQRLDVYMPERAAVEPRPVVVFWHGGRWREGDKADYRFVGAALAESGYVTVVANYRHYPQVKMPGFMQDAARAALFAAAHAHEYGGARERLYLMGHSAGAHLAALLTLDPRYLAAAGQAAPHIAGVIGLSGPYDFLPLLEPDDQDMFGPPPLYPESQPINFVRADAPPMLLVQGLNDETVKPKNSRNLAAALQALGVPVTLKLYPKVSHADTVAALTALLRGRAPTLADIRAFVGRSSE
;
A
#
# COMPACT_ATOMS: atom_id res chain seq x y z
N MET A 1 -45.20 -40.43 -2.81
CA MET A 1 -44.59 -39.39 -3.67
C MET A 1 -43.69 -38.51 -2.80
N PRO A 2 -42.35 -38.58 -2.90
CA PRO A 2 -41.47 -37.64 -2.22
C PRO A 2 -41.16 -36.48 -3.17
N ALA A 3 -41.30 -35.27 -2.65
CA ALA A 3 -41.09 -34.02 -3.35
C ALA A 3 -39.59 -33.72 -3.53
N ASP A 4 -39.27 -33.27 -4.69
CA ASP A 4 -38.00 -32.81 -5.23
C ASP A 4 -37.41 -31.66 -4.41
N SER A 5 -36.31 -31.92 -3.66
CA SER A 5 -35.53 -30.94 -2.89
C SER A 5 -34.13 -30.62 -3.51
N GLY A 6 -33.86 -31.18 -4.71
CA GLY A 6 -32.51 -31.11 -5.31
C GLY A 6 -32.20 -29.83 -6.10
N ASP A 7 -33.21 -29.08 -6.56
CA ASP A 7 -32.99 -28.03 -7.59
C ASP A 7 -32.79 -26.59 -7.03
N ARG A 8 -33.03 -26.37 -5.74
CA ARG A 8 -32.90 -25.01 -5.14
C ARG A 8 -31.45 -24.64 -4.68
N VAL A 9 -30.63 -25.65 -4.40
CA VAL A 9 -29.25 -25.42 -3.94
C VAL A 9 -28.35 -25.08 -5.13
N SER A 10 -28.56 -25.71 -6.28
CA SER A 10 -27.79 -25.50 -7.51
C SER A 10 -27.93 -24.09 -8.09
N ARG A 11 -29.12 -23.49 -8.03
CA ARG A 11 -29.34 -22.13 -8.57
C ARG A 11 -28.75 -21.01 -7.71
N ARG A 12 -28.70 -21.18 -6.39
CA ARG A 12 -28.10 -20.18 -5.49
C ARG A 12 -26.57 -20.15 -5.59
N THR A 13 -25.93 -21.31 -5.75
CA THR A 13 -24.47 -21.40 -5.97
C THR A 13 -24.06 -20.88 -7.35
N ALA A 14 -24.87 -21.13 -8.38
CA ALA A 14 -24.60 -20.59 -9.71
C ALA A 14 -24.74 -19.06 -9.77
N LEU A 15 -25.76 -18.48 -9.14
CA LEU A 15 -25.96 -17.04 -9.07
C LEU A 15 -24.87 -16.32 -8.25
N ALA A 16 -24.41 -16.90 -7.14
CA ALA A 16 -23.30 -16.36 -6.36
C ALA A 16 -21.98 -16.38 -7.16
N GLY A 17 -21.72 -17.44 -7.91
CA GLY A 17 -20.54 -17.54 -8.79
C GLY A 17 -20.56 -16.52 -9.94
N ILE A 18 -21.71 -16.28 -10.54
CA ILE A 18 -21.87 -15.29 -11.63
C ILE A 18 -21.70 -13.86 -11.08
N SER A 19 -22.26 -13.55 -9.90
CA SER A 19 -22.07 -12.22 -9.28
C SER A 19 -20.62 -11.94 -8.90
N ALA A 20 -19.87 -12.93 -8.41
CA ALA A 20 -18.46 -12.80 -8.10
C ALA A 20 -17.60 -12.58 -9.36
N LEU A 21 -17.92 -13.26 -10.46
CA LEU A 21 -17.27 -13.06 -11.76
C LEU A 21 -17.53 -11.66 -12.34
N PHE A 22 -18.74 -11.12 -12.18
CA PHE A 22 -19.05 -9.75 -12.61
C PHE A 22 -18.33 -8.70 -11.76
N LEU A 23 -18.21 -8.89 -10.45
CA LEU A 23 -17.47 -7.98 -9.56
C LEU A 23 -15.98 -7.98 -9.89
N ALA A 24 -15.36 -9.14 -10.05
CA ALA A 24 -13.95 -9.25 -10.46
C ALA A 24 -13.70 -8.68 -11.87
N GLY A 25 -14.65 -8.81 -12.79
CA GLY A 25 -14.60 -8.19 -14.11
C GLY A 25 -14.64 -6.66 -14.04
N CYS A 26 -15.47 -6.09 -13.19
CA CYS A 26 -15.57 -4.64 -12.99
C CYS A 26 -14.28 -4.05 -12.37
N GLU A 27 -13.65 -4.73 -11.43
CA GLU A 27 -12.38 -4.29 -10.84
C GLU A 27 -11.24 -4.30 -11.87
N ARG A 28 -11.12 -5.36 -12.66
CA ARG A 28 -10.11 -5.44 -13.75
C ARG A 28 -10.28 -4.34 -14.78
N LEU A 29 -11.51 -4.04 -15.19
CA LEU A 29 -11.79 -2.92 -16.10
C LEU A 29 -11.44 -1.58 -15.46
N GLY A 30 -11.68 -1.42 -14.16
CA GLY A 30 -11.29 -0.24 -13.40
C GLY A 30 -9.78 -0.02 -13.41
N PHE A 31 -8.99 -1.07 -13.15
CA PHE A 31 -7.52 -0.99 -13.21
C PHE A 31 -7.00 -0.75 -14.64
N LEU A 32 -7.59 -1.37 -15.65
CA LEU A 32 -7.23 -1.10 -17.05
C LEU A 32 -7.46 0.37 -17.40
N ALA A 33 -8.61 0.92 -17.04
CA ALA A 33 -8.91 2.33 -17.27
C ALA A 33 -7.97 3.25 -16.49
N ALA A 34 -7.69 2.95 -15.21
CA ALA A 34 -6.77 3.72 -14.38
C ALA A 34 -5.34 3.73 -14.95
N ASN A 35 -4.90 2.62 -15.54
CA ASN A 35 -3.57 2.45 -16.11
C ASN A 35 -3.42 3.00 -17.54
N ALA A 36 -4.51 3.26 -18.27
CA ALA A 36 -4.43 3.71 -19.65
C ALA A 36 -3.59 4.99 -19.83
N PRO A 37 -3.75 6.06 -19.01
CA PRO A 37 -2.92 7.24 -19.13
C PRO A 37 -1.43 6.99 -18.82
N ALA A 38 -1.13 6.01 -17.97
CA ALA A 38 0.25 5.71 -17.58
C ALA A 38 1.09 5.15 -18.74
N VAL A 39 0.47 4.70 -19.83
CA VAL A 39 1.20 4.19 -21.01
C VAL A 39 1.94 5.34 -21.72
N PHE A 40 1.45 6.58 -21.60
CA PHE A 40 1.95 7.77 -22.30
C PHE A 40 2.73 8.71 -21.36
N GLY A 41 3.07 8.28 -20.16
CA GLY A 41 3.79 9.09 -19.17
C GLY A 41 5.27 9.28 -19.52
N SER A 42 5.85 10.42 -19.10
CA SER A 42 7.28 10.76 -19.29
C SER A 42 8.15 10.17 -18.19
N TYR A 43 8.34 8.86 -18.22
CA TYR A 43 9.20 8.11 -17.29
C TYR A 43 9.76 6.85 -17.96
N LYS A 44 10.90 6.38 -17.46
CA LYS A 44 11.44 5.04 -17.79
C LYS A 44 10.93 4.03 -16.76
N ARG A 45 10.48 2.87 -17.23
CA ARG A 45 10.08 1.77 -16.36
C ARG A 45 11.03 0.60 -16.52
N TYR A 46 11.57 0.15 -15.40
CA TYR A 46 12.32 -1.08 -15.27
C TYR A 46 11.42 -2.11 -14.59
N ALA A 47 11.01 -3.13 -15.33
CA ALA A 47 9.94 -4.02 -14.89
C ALA A 47 10.46 -5.35 -14.38
N ASN A 48 9.72 -5.98 -13.45
CA ASN A 48 9.93 -7.34 -12.96
C ASN A 48 11.32 -7.60 -12.35
N ILE A 49 11.91 -6.59 -11.70
CA ILE A 49 13.18 -6.71 -11.01
C ILE A 49 13.00 -7.61 -9.78
N PRO A 50 13.78 -8.68 -9.63
CA PRO A 50 13.70 -9.56 -8.47
C PRO A 50 14.34 -8.89 -7.25
N TYR A 51 13.63 -8.88 -6.11
CA TYR A 51 14.16 -8.48 -4.81
C TYR A 51 14.28 -9.65 -3.83
N GLY A 52 13.93 -10.85 -4.29
CA GLY A 52 14.02 -12.11 -3.56
C GLY A 52 13.81 -13.30 -4.48
N PRO A 53 13.94 -14.54 -3.94
CA PRO A 53 13.91 -15.77 -4.74
C PRO A 53 12.51 -16.16 -5.24
N GLU A 54 11.44 -15.71 -4.55
CA GLU A 54 10.08 -16.14 -4.86
C GLU A 54 9.52 -15.44 -6.11
N PRO A 55 8.60 -16.10 -6.86
CA PRO A 55 8.00 -15.51 -8.06
C PRO A 55 7.31 -14.15 -7.83
N GLN A 56 6.63 -13.97 -6.70
CA GLN A 56 5.98 -12.71 -6.34
C GLN A 56 6.95 -11.65 -5.80
N GLN A 57 8.17 -12.01 -5.43
CA GLN A 57 9.17 -11.05 -4.96
C GLN A 57 9.76 -10.27 -6.14
N ARG A 58 8.92 -9.50 -6.82
CA ARG A 58 9.23 -8.67 -7.97
C ARG A 58 8.73 -7.25 -7.75
N LEU A 59 9.49 -6.30 -8.26
CA LEU A 59 9.13 -4.89 -8.24
C LEU A 59 9.35 -4.25 -9.62
N ASP A 60 8.73 -3.10 -9.82
CA ASP A 60 8.98 -2.22 -10.94
C ASP A 60 9.54 -0.90 -10.44
N VAL A 61 10.54 -0.36 -11.12
CA VAL A 61 11.08 0.97 -10.85
C VAL A 61 10.63 1.93 -11.95
N TYR A 62 10.04 3.05 -11.55
CA TYR A 62 9.64 4.15 -12.41
C TYR A 62 10.57 5.33 -12.15
N MET A 63 11.36 5.67 -13.13
CA MET A 63 12.35 6.75 -13.07
C MET A 63 11.91 7.93 -13.92
N PRO A 64 11.85 9.17 -13.40
CA PRO A 64 11.56 10.36 -14.21
C PRO A 64 12.56 10.50 -15.36
N GLU A 65 12.06 10.79 -16.58
CA GLU A 65 12.96 11.05 -17.74
C GLU A 65 13.69 12.39 -17.63
N ARG A 66 13.05 13.38 -17.00
CA ARG A 66 13.66 14.69 -16.82
C ARG A 66 14.91 14.58 -15.94
N ALA A 67 16.02 15.13 -16.39
CA ALA A 67 17.23 15.22 -15.58
C ALA A 67 16.98 16.00 -14.29
N ALA A 68 17.64 15.62 -13.20
CA ALA A 68 17.65 16.36 -11.95
C ALA A 68 19.09 16.68 -11.57
N VAL A 69 19.29 17.82 -10.94
CA VAL A 69 20.60 18.23 -10.41
C VAL A 69 20.90 17.45 -9.14
N GLU A 70 19.89 17.30 -8.27
CA GLU A 70 19.99 16.60 -7.00
C GLU A 70 19.35 15.20 -7.06
N PRO A 71 19.86 14.23 -6.30
CA PRO A 71 19.22 12.92 -6.17
C PRO A 71 17.77 13.05 -5.67
N ARG A 72 16.88 12.25 -6.24
CA ARG A 72 15.43 12.35 -6.06
C ARG A 72 14.95 11.62 -4.81
N PRO A 73 13.82 12.02 -4.20
CA PRO A 73 13.12 11.17 -3.25
C PRO A 73 12.79 9.82 -3.86
N VAL A 74 12.90 8.76 -3.06
CA VAL A 74 12.51 7.40 -3.43
C VAL A 74 11.22 7.04 -2.70
N VAL A 75 10.20 6.60 -3.43
CA VAL A 75 8.93 6.15 -2.85
C VAL A 75 8.75 4.68 -3.15
N VAL A 76 8.66 3.85 -2.11
CA VAL A 76 8.31 2.43 -2.24
C VAL A 76 6.82 2.28 -1.95
N PHE A 77 6.09 1.76 -2.93
CA PHE A 77 4.64 1.58 -2.84
C PHE A 77 4.26 0.11 -2.84
N TRP A 78 3.38 -0.28 -1.91
CA TRP A 78 2.71 -1.57 -1.87
C TRP A 78 1.22 -1.40 -2.12
N HIS A 79 0.69 -2.30 -2.95
CA HIS A 79 -0.72 -2.33 -3.33
C HIS A 79 -1.64 -2.86 -2.22
N GLY A 80 -2.93 -2.60 -2.36
CA GLY A 80 -4.00 -3.20 -1.57
C GLY A 80 -4.32 -4.62 -2.01
N GLY A 81 -5.45 -5.17 -1.53
CA GLY A 81 -5.92 -6.51 -1.87
C GLY A 81 -6.04 -7.42 -0.64
N ARG A 82 -6.30 -6.86 0.54
CA ARG A 82 -6.57 -7.62 1.79
C ARG A 82 -5.48 -8.64 2.14
N TRP A 83 -4.22 -8.41 1.72
CA TRP A 83 -3.08 -9.35 1.84
C TRP A 83 -3.29 -10.69 1.12
N ARG A 84 -4.31 -10.81 0.25
CA ARG A 84 -4.73 -12.05 -0.42
C ARG A 84 -4.58 -12.01 -1.92
N GLU A 85 -4.58 -10.82 -2.50
CA GLU A 85 -4.61 -10.58 -3.93
C GLU A 85 -3.97 -9.24 -4.30
N GLY A 86 -3.92 -8.95 -5.59
CA GLY A 86 -3.36 -7.73 -6.18
C GLY A 86 -2.05 -8.00 -6.92
N ASP A 87 -1.73 -7.10 -7.80
CA ASP A 87 -0.46 -7.12 -8.53
C ASP A 87 0.04 -5.69 -8.76
N LYS A 88 1.35 -5.50 -8.73
CA LYS A 88 1.99 -4.22 -9.05
C LYS A 88 1.62 -3.67 -10.43
N ALA A 89 1.25 -4.55 -11.36
CA ALA A 89 0.80 -4.16 -12.69
C ALA A 89 -0.53 -3.40 -12.68
N ASP A 90 -1.40 -3.66 -11.72
CA ASP A 90 -2.66 -2.94 -11.53
C ASP A 90 -2.43 -1.50 -11.06
N TYR A 91 -1.29 -1.21 -10.45
CA TYR A 91 -0.94 0.09 -9.88
C TYR A 91 0.13 0.86 -10.68
N ARG A 92 0.24 0.59 -11.99
CA ARG A 92 1.13 1.32 -12.91
C ARG A 92 0.90 2.84 -12.87
N PHE A 93 -0.36 3.26 -12.71
CA PHE A 93 -0.75 4.66 -12.62
C PHE A 93 -0.15 5.36 -11.38
N VAL A 94 0.06 4.63 -10.28
CA VAL A 94 0.76 5.17 -9.10
C VAL A 94 2.22 5.44 -9.43
N GLY A 95 2.91 4.44 -10.00
CA GLY A 95 4.30 4.59 -10.43
C GLY A 95 4.49 5.76 -11.38
N ALA A 96 3.61 5.87 -12.40
CA ALA A 96 3.61 6.97 -13.36
C ALA A 96 3.40 8.34 -12.70
N ALA A 97 2.34 8.49 -11.90
CA ALA A 97 2.00 9.78 -11.28
C ALA A 97 3.09 10.30 -10.34
N LEU A 98 3.75 9.41 -9.61
CA LEU A 98 4.83 9.77 -8.70
C LEU A 98 6.13 10.04 -9.45
N ALA A 99 6.45 9.27 -10.52
CA ALA A 99 7.59 9.55 -11.37
C ALA A 99 7.45 10.89 -12.09
N GLU A 100 6.27 11.20 -12.65
CA GLU A 100 5.96 12.51 -13.22
C GLU A 100 6.03 13.64 -12.19
N SER A 101 5.87 13.32 -10.90
CA SER A 101 6.07 14.27 -9.79
C SER A 101 7.54 14.46 -9.42
N GLY A 102 8.46 13.75 -10.09
CA GLY A 102 9.90 13.88 -9.88
C GLY A 102 10.50 12.87 -8.90
N TYR A 103 9.78 11.83 -8.50
CA TYR A 103 10.24 10.82 -7.55
C TYR A 103 10.69 9.53 -8.28
N VAL A 104 11.73 8.90 -7.80
CA VAL A 104 12.01 7.50 -8.16
C VAL A 104 10.97 6.65 -7.41
N THR A 105 10.16 5.90 -8.15
CA THR A 105 9.06 5.15 -7.55
C THR A 105 9.24 3.66 -7.76
N VAL A 106 9.21 2.91 -6.67
CA VAL A 106 9.26 1.45 -6.65
C VAL A 106 7.87 0.93 -6.35
N VAL A 107 7.27 0.17 -7.26
CA VAL A 107 5.98 -0.50 -7.04
C VAL A 107 6.25 -1.98 -6.84
N ALA A 108 6.01 -2.49 -5.63
CA ALA A 108 6.42 -3.83 -5.23
C ALA A 108 5.22 -4.77 -5.05
N ASN A 109 5.37 -6.00 -5.56
CA ASN A 109 4.55 -7.13 -5.15
C ASN A 109 5.06 -7.68 -3.81
N TYR A 110 4.25 -8.50 -3.18
CA TYR A 110 4.57 -9.29 -2.00
C TYR A 110 3.77 -10.60 -2.05
N ARG A 111 4.21 -11.64 -1.37
CA ARG A 111 3.47 -12.90 -1.31
C ARG A 111 2.21 -12.73 -0.48
N HIS A 112 1.14 -13.38 -0.90
CA HIS A 112 -0.19 -13.27 -0.33
C HIS A 112 -0.57 -14.49 0.50
N TYR A 113 -1.54 -14.31 1.39
CA TYR A 113 -2.27 -15.41 2.00
C TYR A 113 -3.09 -16.14 0.90
N PRO A 114 -3.21 -17.48 0.91
CA PRO A 114 -2.71 -18.39 1.95
C PRO A 114 -1.27 -18.88 1.73
N GLN A 115 -0.55 -18.44 0.69
CA GLN A 115 0.82 -18.86 0.42
C GLN A 115 1.75 -18.52 1.60
N VAL A 116 1.57 -17.35 2.16
CA VAL A 116 2.24 -16.92 3.40
C VAL A 116 1.24 -16.28 4.35
N LYS A 117 1.52 -16.37 5.65
CA LYS A 117 0.85 -15.63 6.72
C LYS A 117 1.75 -14.51 7.23
N MET A 118 1.26 -13.66 8.11
CA MET A 118 2.14 -12.81 8.89
C MET A 118 3.06 -13.70 9.75
N PRO A 119 4.40 -13.48 9.79
CA PRO A 119 5.12 -12.31 9.28
C PRO A 119 5.61 -12.38 7.82
N GLY A 120 5.26 -13.40 7.03
CA GLY A 120 5.84 -13.65 5.71
C GLY A 120 5.73 -12.47 4.72
N PHE A 121 4.54 -11.87 4.60
CA PHE A 121 4.35 -10.70 3.73
C PHE A 121 5.05 -9.43 4.29
N MET A 122 5.24 -9.32 5.61
CA MET A 122 6.03 -8.24 6.21
C MET A 122 7.52 -8.39 5.90
N GLN A 123 8.04 -9.64 5.88
CA GLN A 123 9.41 -9.93 5.46
C GLN A 123 9.64 -9.56 4.00
N ASP A 124 8.65 -9.80 3.13
CA ASP A 124 8.71 -9.39 1.73
C ASP A 124 8.73 -7.85 1.60
N ALA A 125 7.89 -7.16 2.37
CA ALA A 125 7.89 -5.69 2.41
C ALA A 125 9.23 -5.14 2.88
N ALA A 126 9.83 -5.72 3.93
CA ALA A 126 11.15 -5.34 4.42
C ALA A 126 12.24 -5.51 3.35
N ARG A 127 12.25 -6.67 2.67
CA ARG A 127 13.22 -6.94 1.59
C ARG A 127 13.07 -5.95 0.43
N ALA A 128 11.83 -5.63 0.01
CA ALA A 128 11.58 -4.66 -1.04
C ALA A 128 12.06 -3.25 -0.67
N ALA A 129 11.83 -2.80 0.58
CA ALA A 129 12.31 -1.52 1.08
C ALA A 129 13.85 -1.46 1.13
N LEU A 130 14.49 -2.52 1.61
CA LEU A 130 15.96 -2.64 1.64
C LEU A 130 16.56 -2.65 0.24
N PHE A 131 15.95 -3.39 -0.68
CA PHE A 131 16.36 -3.39 -2.09
C PHE A 131 16.28 -1.98 -2.68
N ALA A 132 15.16 -1.28 -2.48
CA ALA A 132 14.98 0.08 -2.98
C ALA A 132 16.03 1.06 -2.42
N ALA A 133 16.34 0.96 -1.12
CA ALA A 133 17.36 1.78 -0.49
C ALA A 133 18.78 1.48 -1.02
N ALA A 134 19.11 0.21 -1.21
CA ALA A 134 20.43 -0.22 -1.69
C ALA A 134 20.69 0.21 -3.13
N HIS A 135 19.66 0.14 -3.99
CA HIS A 135 19.75 0.43 -5.42
C HIS A 135 19.24 1.82 -5.83
N ALA A 136 18.88 2.68 -4.86
CA ALA A 136 18.35 4.02 -5.13
C ALA A 136 19.18 4.82 -6.13
N HIS A 137 20.50 4.83 -5.93
CA HIS A 137 21.45 5.61 -6.72
C HIS A 137 21.50 5.19 -8.21
N GLU A 138 21.25 3.92 -8.53
CA GLU A 138 21.23 3.40 -9.89
C GLU A 138 20.09 4.03 -10.72
N TYR A 139 19.06 4.53 -10.05
CA TYR A 139 17.89 5.17 -10.64
C TYR A 139 17.85 6.68 -10.37
N GLY A 140 18.95 7.26 -9.87
CA GLY A 140 19.02 8.69 -9.56
C GLY A 140 18.24 9.09 -8.30
N GLY A 141 18.03 8.15 -7.38
CA GLY A 141 17.38 8.36 -6.10
C GLY A 141 18.36 8.57 -4.95
N ALA A 142 17.94 9.27 -3.90
CA ALA A 142 18.63 9.45 -2.64
C ALA A 142 18.13 8.44 -1.60
N ARG A 143 19.01 7.56 -1.11
CA ARG A 143 18.66 6.55 -0.09
C ARG A 143 18.22 7.17 1.24
N GLU A 144 18.70 8.36 1.56
CA GLU A 144 18.35 9.11 2.78
C GLU A 144 16.95 9.76 2.67
N ARG A 145 16.38 9.83 1.48
CA ARG A 145 15.06 10.37 1.18
C ARG A 145 14.09 9.26 0.77
N LEU A 146 14.09 8.15 1.53
CA LEU A 146 13.23 6.98 1.32
C LEU A 146 11.89 7.19 2.01
N TYR A 147 10.81 7.10 1.26
CA TYR A 147 9.43 7.14 1.74
C TYR A 147 8.77 5.78 1.53
N LEU A 148 8.04 5.30 2.53
CA LEU A 148 7.23 4.10 2.43
C LEU A 148 5.77 4.49 2.23
N MET A 149 5.14 3.95 1.20
CA MET A 149 3.78 4.30 0.82
C MET A 149 2.96 3.05 0.53
N GLY A 150 1.67 3.10 0.80
CA GLY A 150 0.78 2.03 0.40
C GLY A 150 -0.69 2.43 0.40
N HIS A 151 -1.51 1.56 -0.18
CA HIS A 151 -2.96 1.66 -0.16
C HIS A 151 -3.54 0.46 0.57
N SER A 152 -4.54 0.66 1.45
CA SER A 152 -5.25 -0.44 2.13
C SER A 152 -4.27 -1.39 2.85
N ALA A 153 -4.24 -2.67 2.53
CA ALA A 153 -3.26 -3.63 3.04
C ALA A 153 -1.80 -3.17 2.84
N GLY A 154 -1.48 -2.52 1.71
CA GLY A 154 -0.15 -1.96 1.48
C GLY A 154 0.18 -0.78 2.42
N ALA A 155 -0.81 0.02 2.80
CA ALA A 155 -0.62 1.08 3.80
C ALA A 155 -0.35 0.51 5.21
N HIS A 156 -0.99 -0.61 5.53
CA HIS A 156 -0.66 -1.39 6.73
C HIS A 156 0.80 -1.86 6.70
N LEU A 157 1.25 -2.46 5.57
CA LEU A 157 2.65 -2.89 5.43
C LEU A 157 3.61 -1.73 5.66
N ALA A 158 3.39 -0.58 5.01
CA ALA A 158 4.23 0.60 5.14
C ALA A 158 4.29 1.12 6.59
N ALA A 159 3.14 1.21 7.26
CA ALA A 159 3.06 1.69 8.63
C ALA A 159 3.70 0.71 9.61
N LEU A 160 3.34 -0.58 9.55
CA LEU A 160 3.87 -1.58 10.48
C LEU A 160 5.37 -1.80 10.30
N LEU A 161 5.87 -1.84 9.05
CA LEU A 161 7.29 -1.94 8.77
C LEU A 161 8.11 -0.79 9.37
N THR A 162 7.52 0.41 9.42
CA THR A 162 8.17 1.60 9.97
C THR A 162 8.09 1.64 11.50
N LEU A 163 6.93 1.29 12.06
CA LEU A 163 6.68 1.40 13.50
C LEU A 163 7.28 0.24 14.28
N ASP A 164 7.30 -0.96 13.70
CA ASP A 164 7.93 -2.14 14.29
C ASP A 164 9.32 -2.40 13.68
N PRO A 165 10.41 -1.98 14.34
CA PRO A 165 11.75 -2.11 13.79
C PRO A 165 12.23 -3.54 13.64
N ARG A 166 11.55 -4.53 14.27
CA ARG A 166 11.93 -5.95 14.22
C ARG A 166 11.98 -6.49 12.80
N TYR A 167 11.07 -6.03 11.92
CA TYR A 167 11.01 -6.51 10.52
C TYR A 167 12.21 -6.10 9.68
N LEU A 168 12.64 -4.83 9.79
CA LEU A 168 13.84 -4.37 9.09
C LEU A 168 15.11 -4.98 9.68
N ALA A 169 15.20 -5.08 11.00
CA ALA A 169 16.34 -5.71 11.70
C ALA A 169 16.50 -7.18 11.33
N ALA A 170 15.40 -7.94 11.24
CA ALA A 170 15.41 -9.36 10.89
C ALA A 170 15.84 -9.64 9.43
N ALA A 171 15.81 -8.64 8.55
CA ALA A 171 16.24 -8.79 7.17
C ALA A 171 17.79 -8.78 7.00
N GLY A 172 18.54 -8.64 8.09
CA GLY A 172 20.00 -8.87 8.13
C GLY A 172 20.86 -7.75 7.51
N GLN A 173 20.27 -6.60 7.22
CA GLN A 173 20.97 -5.40 6.74
C GLN A 173 20.72 -4.22 7.68
N ALA A 174 21.60 -3.21 7.63
CA ALA A 174 21.35 -1.97 8.36
C ALA A 174 20.04 -1.33 7.87
N ALA A 175 19.12 -1.05 8.82
CA ALA A 175 17.85 -0.43 8.49
C ALA A 175 18.08 0.91 7.75
N PRO A 176 17.39 1.16 6.64
CA PRO A 176 17.52 2.42 5.93
C PRO A 176 16.86 3.53 6.74
N HIS A 177 17.35 4.76 6.56
CA HIS A 177 16.63 5.92 7.05
C HIS A 177 15.31 6.07 6.28
N ILE A 178 14.17 6.05 7.00
CA ILE A 178 12.85 6.29 6.44
C ILE A 178 12.50 7.76 6.68
N ALA A 179 12.43 8.54 5.59
CA ALA A 179 12.14 9.98 5.65
C ALA A 179 10.66 10.28 5.94
N GLY A 180 9.78 9.33 5.69
CA GLY A 180 8.35 9.46 6.00
C GLY A 180 7.51 8.30 5.51
N VAL A 181 6.26 8.25 5.99
CA VAL A 181 5.27 7.23 5.61
C VAL A 181 4.04 7.90 5.00
N ILE A 182 3.50 7.31 3.96
CA ILE A 182 2.29 7.77 3.27
C ILE A 182 1.29 6.61 3.25
N GLY A 183 0.25 6.72 4.07
CA GLY A 183 -0.80 5.71 4.17
C GLY A 183 -2.10 6.17 3.54
N LEU A 184 -2.56 5.45 2.50
CA LEU A 184 -3.84 5.70 1.84
C LEU A 184 -4.85 4.65 2.30
N SER A 185 -5.88 5.06 3.07
CA SER A 185 -6.97 4.19 3.56
C SER A 185 -6.48 2.90 4.25
N GLY A 186 -5.46 2.99 5.10
CA GLY A 186 -4.84 1.83 5.73
C GLY A 186 -5.56 1.35 7.00
N PRO A 187 -5.62 0.02 7.23
CA PRO A 187 -6.04 -0.56 8.50
C PRO A 187 -4.87 -0.50 9.50
N TYR A 188 -5.04 0.27 10.57
CA TYR A 188 -3.99 0.49 11.58
C TYR A 188 -4.44 0.09 12.99
N ASP A 189 -5.77 -0.01 13.19
CA ASP A 189 -6.45 -0.35 14.44
C ASP A 189 -7.76 -1.08 14.09
N PHE A 190 -7.64 -2.37 13.75
CA PHE A 190 -8.72 -3.16 13.14
C PHE A 190 -9.13 -4.41 13.93
N LEU A 191 -8.75 -4.49 15.20
CA LEU A 191 -9.29 -5.52 16.08
C LEU A 191 -10.74 -5.21 16.49
N PRO A 192 -11.55 -6.27 16.77
CA PRO A 192 -11.25 -7.69 16.67
C PRO A 192 -11.25 -8.21 15.24
N LEU A 193 -10.50 -9.29 14.95
CA LEU A 193 -10.59 -10.03 13.70
C LEU A 193 -11.85 -10.90 13.71
N LEU A 194 -12.77 -10.64 12.78
CA LEU A 194 -14.06 -11.33 12.74
C LEU A 194 -14.08 -12.49 11.72
N GLU A 195 -13.32 -12.35 10.64
CA GLU A 195 -13.30 -13.34 9.58
C GLU A 195 -12.31 -14.47 9.89
N PRO A 196 -12.68 -15.76 9.71
CA PRO A 196 -11.80 -16.89 9.98
C PRO A 196 -10.45 -16.82 9.25
N ASP A 197 -10.47 -16.38 8.00
CA ASP A 197 -9.25 -16.25 7.21
C ASP A 197 -8.33 -15.14 7.74
N ASP A 198 -8.87 -14.03 8.25
CA ASP A 198 -8.07 -12.97 8.88
C ASP A 198 -7.47 -13.49 10.20
N GLN A 199 -8.23 -14.28 10.96
CA GLN A 199 -7.74 -14.94 12.17
C GLN A 199 -6.60 -15.91 11.85
N ASP A 200 -6.72 -16.71 10.80
CA ASP A 200 -5.68 -17.63 10.37
C ASP A 200 -4.45 -16.91 9.81
N MET A 201 -4.66 -15.83 9.07
CA MET A 201 -3.59 -15.03 8.43
C MET A 201 -2.69 -14.33 9.46
N PHE A 202 -3.27 -13.77 10.52
CA PHE A 202 -2.55 -13.02 11.55
C PHE A 202 -2.12 -13.87 12.74
N GLY A 203 -2.37 -15.18 12.71
CA GLY A 203 -1.91 -16.15 13.69
C GLY A 203 -2.91 -16.37 14.84
N PRO A 204 -2.50 -17.10 15.88
CA PRO A 204 -3.37 -17.38 17.02
C PRO A 204 -3.72 -16.08 17.80
N PRO A 205 -4.86 -16.03 18.54
CA PRO A 205 -5.35 -14.82 19.18
C PRO A 205 -4.34 -14.01 20.00
N PRO A 206 -3.39 -14.61 20.73
CA PRO A 206 -2.36 -13.84 21.44
C PRO A 206 -1.45 -12.99 20.53
N LEU A 207 -1.35 -13.32 19.24
CA LEU A 207 -0.52 -12.59 18.27
C LEU A 207 -1.30 -11.51 17.50
N TYR A 208 -2.64 -11.41 17.62
CA TYR A 208 -3.41 -10.39 16.93
C TYR A 208 -2.94 -8.95 17.20
N PRO A 209 -2.54 -8.58 18.43
CA PRO A 209 -1.97 -7.25 18.69
C PRO A 209 -0.71 -6.94 17.87
N GLU A 210 0.07 -7.97 17.50
CA GLU A 210 1.28 -7.83 16.68
C GLU A 210 0.98 -7.36 15.24
N SER A 211 -0.25 -7.57 14.77
CA SER A 211 -0.70 -7.11 13.45
C SER A 211 -1.15 -5.65 13.39
N GLN A 212 -1.23 -4.97 14.55
CA GLN A 212 -1.81 -3.64 14.63
C GLN A 212 -0.73 -2.55 14.68
N PRO A 213 -0.53 -1.75 13.62
CA PRO A 213 0.45 -0.66 13.62
C PRO A 213 0.35 0.28 14.81
N ILE A 214 -0.88 0.53 15.30
CA ILE A 214 -1.12 1.41 16.45
C ILE A 214 -0.41 0.95 17.73
N ASN A 215 -0.15 -0.34 17.89
CA ASN A 215 0.50 -0.91 19.07
C ASN A 215 2.03 -0.71 19.08
N PHE A 216 2.60 -0.21 17.99
CA PHE A 216 4.04 -0.01 17.81
C PHE A 216 4.41 1.47 17.65
N VAL A 217 3.49 2.38 17.98
CA VAL A 217 3.76 3.83 17.92
C VAL A 217 4.88 4.19 18.88
N ARG A 218 5.87 4.94 18.40
CA ARG A 218 7.07 5.33 19.15
C ARG A 218 7.45 6.78 18.85
N ALA A 219 8.06 7.47 19.80
CA ALA A 219 8.34 8.91 19.71
C ALA A 219 9.37 9.27 18.62
N ASP A 220 10.23 8.34 18.24
CA ASP A 220 11.25 8.49 17.20
C ASP A 220 10.77 7.98 15.81
N ALA A 221 9.44 7.75 15.64
CA ALA A 221 8.89 7.42 14.35
C ALA A 221 9.03 8.59 13.36
N PRO A 222 9.26 8.31 12.06
CA PRO A 222 9.33 9.36 11.05
C PRO A 222 7.96 10.04 10.84
N PRO A 223 7.93 11.23 10.23
CA PRO A 223 6.70 11.91 9.88
C PRO A 223 5.75 11.03 9.06
N MET A 224 4.42 11.19 9.25
CA MET A 224 3.43 10.41 8.50
C MET A 224 2.38 11.31 7.85
N LEU A 225 2.02 10.97 6.58
CA LEU A 225 0.83 11.46 5.90
C LEU A 225 -0.21 10.33 5.88
N LEU A 226 -1.34 10.53 6.54
CA LEU A 226 -2.46 9.60 6.56
C LEU A 226 -3.62 10.20 5.78
N VAL A 227 -4.02 9.56 4.68
CA VAL A 227 -5.11 9.98 3.81
C VAL A 227 -6.27 8.99 3.95
N GLN A 228 -7.47 9.52 4.21
CA GLN A 228 -8.64 8.68 4.45
C GLN A 228 -9.90 9.28 3.84
N GLY A 229 -10.66 8.46 3.12
CA GLY A 229 -12.00 8.82 2.68
C GLY A 229 -13.02 8.71 3.82
N LEU A 230 -13.91 9.70 3.97
CA LEU A 230 -14.96 9.63 5.00
C LEU A 230 -16.11 8.67 4.64
N ASN A 231 -16.26 8.35 3.33
CA ASN A 231 -17.19 7.33 2.84
C ASN A 231 -16.51 5.96 2.65
N ASP A 232 -15.37 5.73 3.28
CA ASP A 232 -14.69 4.44 3.26
C ASP A 232 -15.44 3.43 4.15
N GLU A 233 -16.05 2.45 3.50
CA GLU A 233 -16.78 1.36 4.19
C GLU A 233 -15.92 0.11 4.39
N THR A 234 -14.82 0.00 3.67
CA THR A 234 -13.88 -1.12 3.75
C THR A 234 -12.95 -0.98 4.94
N VAL A 235 -12.27 0.16 5.03
CA VAL A 235 -11.41 0.51 6.18
C VAL A 235 -11.98 1.77 6.82
N LYS A 236 -12.63 1.58 7.96
CA LYS A 236 -13.32 2.68 8.64
C LYS A 236 -12.35 3.81 9.03
N PRO A 237 -12.76 5.09 8.91
CA PRO A 237 -11.93 6.26 9.21
C PRO A 237 -11.35 6.30 10.62
N LYS A 238 -11.87 5.50 11.55
CA LYS A 238 -11.29 5.34 12.89
C LYS A 238 -9.82 4.91 12.84
N ASN A 239 -9.44 4.06 11.87
CA ASN A 239 -8.07 3.55 11.75
C ASN A 239 -7.06 4.70 11.62
N SER A 240 -7.26 5.59 10.64
CA SER A 240 -6.39 6.74 10.42
C SER A 240 -6.46 7.76 11.55
N ARG A 241 -7.65 7.98 12.14
CA ARG A 241 -7.83 8.89 13.28
C ARG A 241 -7.10 8.40 14.52
N ASN A 242 -7.24 7.12 14.86
CA ASN A 242 -6.63 6.55 16.05
C ASN A 242 -5.11 6.54 15.95
N LEU A 243 -4.56 6.11 14.78
CA LEU A 243 -3.13 6.16 14.55
C LEU A 243 -2.57 7.59 14.61
N ALA A 244 -3.26 8.56 13.98
CA ALA A 244 -2.85 9.96 14.03
C ALA A 244 -2.84 10.50 15.46
N ALA A 245 -3.87 10.22 16.24
CA ALA A 245 -3.95 10.64 17.65
C ALA A 245 -2.82 10.01 18.50
N ALA A 246 -2.52 8.73 18.30
CA ALA A 246 -1.46 8.04 19.02
C ALA A 246 -0.07 8.62 18.68
N LEU A 247 0.20 8.93 17.41
CA LEU A 247 1.43 9.57 16.95
C LEU A 247 1.56 10.99 17.55
N GLN A 248 0.49 11.79 17.48
CA GLN A 248 0.46 13.15 18.03
C GLN A 248 0.72 13.18 19.54
N ALA A 249 0.17 12.21 20.28
CA ALA A 249 0.39 12.09 21.72
C ALA A 249 1.86 11.89 22.11
N LEU A 250 2.67 11.33 21.19
CA LEU A 250 4.13 11.17 21.34
C LEU A 250 4.94 12.27 20.66
N GLY A 251 4.29 13.32 20.14
CA GLY A 251 4.98 14.43 19.45
C GLY A 251 5.47 14.09 18.04
N VAL A 252 5.08 12.96 17.47
CA VAL A 252 5.47 12.58 16.10
C VAL A 252 4.72 13.46 15.09
N PRO A 253 5.39 14.09 14.11
CA PRO A 253 4.73 14.87 13.08
C PRO A 253 3.80 13.98 12.24
N VAL A 254 2.49 14.26 12.27
CA VAL A 254 1.49 13.56 11.45
C VAL A 254 0.56 14.55 10.78
N THR A 255 0.34 14.34 9.47
CA THR A 255 -0.64 15.06 8.67
C THR A 255 -1.80 14.12 8.37
N LEU A 256 -2.97 14.33 9.00
CA LEU A 256 -4.18 13.56 8.71
C LEU A 256 -5.05 14.32 7.72
N LYS A 257 -5.35 13.71 6.58
CA LYS A 257 -6.24 14.23 5.54
C LYS A 257 -7.50 13.39 5.47
N LEU A 258 -8.63 13.99 5.80
CA LEU A 258 -9.96 13.36 5.76
C LEU A 258 -10.75 13.97 4.61
N TYR A 259 -11.08 13.17 3.60
CA TYR A 259 -11.77 13.66 2.41
C TYR A 259 -13.26 13.32 2.44
N PRO A 260 -14.15 14.33 2.47
CA PRO A 260 -15.60 14.12 2.35
C PRO A 260 -15.94 13.44 1.02
N LYS A 261 -16.94 12.53 1.03
CA LYS A 261 -17.48 11.87 -0.16
C LYS A 261 -16.48 10.98 -0.94
N VAL A 262 -15.31 10.71 -0.38
CA VAL A 262 -14.26 9.86 -0.95
C VAL A 262 -14.40 8.46 -0.36
N SER A 263 -14.39 7.44 -1.23
CA SER A 263 -14.45 6.03 -0.86
C SER A 263 -13.05 5.44 -0.60
N HIS A 264 -13.01 4.14 -0.27
CA HIS A 264 -11.77 3.39 -0.08
C HIS A 264 -10.83 3.46 -1.30
N ALA A 265 -11.35 3.13 -2.47
CA ALA A 265 -10.59 3.10 -3.72
C ALA A 265 -10.23 4.51 -4.23
N ASP A 266 -11.08 5.52 -4.00
CA ASP A 266 -10.88 6.87 -4.50
C ASP A 266 -9.57 7.49 -3.99
N THR A 267 -9.10 7.14 -2.79
CA THR A 267 -7.87 7.69 -2.21
C THR A 267 -6.62 7.36 -3.04
N VAL A 268 -6.55 6.17 -3.63
CA VAL A 268 -5.46 5.77 -4.52
C VAL A 268 -5.80 6.06 -5.98
N ALA A 269 -7.05 5.87 -6.39
CA ALA A 269 -7.50 6.11 -7.76
C ALA A 269 -7.34 7.59 -8.18
N ALA A 270 -7.40 8.54 -7.24
CA ALA A 270 -7.11 9.95 -7.50
C ALA A 270 -5.67 10.21 -7.98
N LEU A 271 -4.77 9.24 -7.95
CA LEU A 271 -3.44 9.35 -8.54
C LEU A 271 -3.46 9.19 -10.07
N THR A 272 -4.43 8.47 -10.65
CA THR A 272 -4.57 8.46 -12.12
C THR A 272 -5.06 9.82 -12.64
N ALA A 273 -4.60 10.20 -13.82
CA ALA A 273 -5.02 11.47 -14.47
C ALA A 273 -6.55 11.55 -14.65
N LEU A 274 -7.21 10.43 -14.93
CA LEU A 274 -8.65 10.35 -15.15
C LEU A 274 -9.49 10.66 -13.90
N LEU A 275 -9.00 10.32 -12.71
CA LEU A 275 -9.75 10.44 -11.46
C LEU A 275 -9.13 11.43 -10.47
N ARG A 276 -8.17 12.24 -10.93
CA ARG A 276 -7.44 13.22 -10.09
C ARG A 276 -8.34 14.22 -9.38
N GLY A 277 -9.51 14.50 -9.94
CA GLY A 277 -10.52 15.36 -9.32
C GLY A 277 -11.30 14.72 -8.16
N ARG A 278 -11.16 13.41 -7.91
CA ARG A 278 -11.86 12.72 -6.82
C ARG A 278 -11.34 13.13 -5.43
N ALA A 279 -10.03 13.31 -5.30
CA ALA A 279 -9.38 13.72 -4.06
C ALA A 279 -8.03 14.40 -4.35
N PRO A 280 -7.57 15.35 -3.53
CA PRO A 280 -6.29 16.03 -3.72
C PRO A 280 -5.06 15.19 -3.31
N THR A 281 -5.17 13.85 -3.35
CA THR A 281 -4.16 12.91 -2.85
C THR A 281 -2.76 13.20 -3.40
N LEU A 282 -2.61 13.42 -4.72
CA LEU A 282 -1.31 13.69 -5.32
C LEU A 282 -0.72 15.01 -4.85
N ALA A 283 -1.56 16.05 -4.67
CA ALA A 283 -1.10 17.36 -4.17
C ALA A 283 -0.61 17.25 -2.72
N ASP A 284 -1.35 16.51 -1.86
CA ASP A 284 -0.96 16.31 -0.47
C ASP A 284 0.32 15.46 -0.34
N ILE A 285 0.51 14.44 -1.21
CA ILE A 285 1.76 13.67 -1.28
C ILE A 285 2.93 14.58 -1.66
N ARG A 286 2.79 15.42 -2.70
CA ARG A 286 3.83 16.37 -3.11
C ARG A 286 4.18 17.36 -2.00
N ALA A 287 3.18 17.89 -1.31
CA ALA A 287 3.39 18.81 -0.20
C ALA A 287 4.07 18.13 0.99
N PHE A 288 3.83 16.84 1.22
CA PHE A 288 4.44 16.08 2.30
C PHE A 288 5.90 15.75 1.99
N VAL A 289 6.19 15.21 0.80
CA VAL A 289 7.55 14.86 0.37
C VAL A 289 8.43 16.13 0.18
N GLY A 290 7.85 17.25 -0.26
CA GLY A 290 8.56 18.51 -0.42
C GLY A 290 9.00 19.14 0.90
N ARG A 291 8.20 19.06 1.96
CA ARG A 291 8.56 19.59 3.30
C ARG A 291 9.71 18.86 3.98
N SER A 292 9.89 17.59 3.67
CA SER A 292 11.02 16.81 4.24
C SER A 292 12.35 17.09 3.51
N SER A 293 12.37 18.05 2.60
CA SER A 293 13.53 18.46 1.78
C SER A 293 14.12 19.80 2.23
N GLU A 294 13.47 20.47 3.19
CA GLU A 294 13.91 21.68 3.86
C GLU A 294 14.50 21.34 5.25
#